data_6eb65cfb986f464d6fae2396023b3040
#
_entry.id   6eb65cfb986f464d6fae2396023b3040
#
_cell.length_a   1.000
_cell.length_b   1.000
_cell.length_c   1.000
_cell.angle_alpha   90.00
_cell.angle_beta   90.00
_cell.angle_gamma   90.00
#
_symmetry.space_group_name_H-M   'P 1'
#
loop_
_entity.id
_entity.type
_entity.pdbx_description
1 polymer ?
#
loop_
_entity_poly.entity_id
_entity_poly.type
_entity_poly.pdbx_seq_one_letter_code
_entity_poly.pdbx_strand_id
1 'polypeptide(L)'
;PIYEYSPLALTVITIIGMTTAFFAATVALVQNDIKKIIAYSTCSQLGYMFFAAGVGAYNVAMFHLFTHAFFKALLFLGAGAVIHSFHEEQDINKMGGVIKKLPYTYVLMLIGTLALTGFPFLSGFYSKDAIIEFAYLRGNGVGILAAFVGIFTALLTSIYSWRLIFKTCLLYTSDAADEQFG
;
A
#
# COMPACT_ATOMS: atom_id res chain seq x y z
N PRO A 1 -14.07 -13.84 18.82
CA PRO A 1 -14.69 -14.26 20.08
C PRO A 1 -13.68 -14.29 21.22
N ILE A 2 -12.54 -15.03 21.12
CA ILE A 2 -11.58 -15.14 22.23
C ILE A 2 -11.02 -13.79 22.66
N TYR A 3 -10.71 -12.93 21.73
CA TYR A 3 -10.13 -11.60 21.99
C TYR A 3 -11.11 -10.62 22.67
N GLU A 4 -12.42 -10.81 22.53
CA GLU A 4 -13.43 -9.97 23.18
C GLU A 4 -13.38 -10.10 24.71
N TYR A 5 -12.90 -11.24 25.22
CA TYR A 5 -12.72 -11.51 26.64
C TYR A 5 -11.38 -10.97 27.20
N SER A 6 -10.50 -10.42 26.35
CA SER A 6 -9.21 -9.90 26.76
C SER A 6 -8.95 -8.49 26.21
N PRO A 7 -9.41 -7.44 26.89
CA PRO A 7 -9.18 -6.05 26.47
C PRO A 7 -7.69 -5.70 26.33
N LEU A 8 -6.83 -6.32 27.13
CA LEU A 8 -5.39 -6.14 27.06
C LEU A 8 -4.83 -6.67 25.72
N ALA A 9 -5.25 -7.86 25.28
CA ALA A 9 -4.83 -8.44 24.02
C ALA A 9 -5.24 -7.55 22.82
N LEU A 10 -6.46 -7.03 22.82
CA LEU A 10 -6.93 -6.09 21.80
C LEU A 10 -6.10 -4.82 21.75
N THR A 11 -5.74 -4.28 22.91
CA THR A 11 -4.87 -3.10 23.00
C THR A 11 -3.49 -3.37 22.43
N VAL A 12 -2.87 -4.50 22.77
CA VAL A 12 -1.57 -4.92 22.26
C VAL A 12 -1.60 -5.09 20.74
N ILE A 13 -2.63 -5.77 20.20
CA ILE A 13 -2.82 -5.97 18.75
C ILE A 13 -2.97 -4.62 18.04
N THR A 14 -3.72 -3.68 18.63
CA THR A 14 -3.88 -2.32 18.06
C THR A 14 -2.55 -1.59 17.99
N ILE A 15 -1.76 -1.60 19.07
CA ILE A 15 -0.47 -0.93 19.14
C ILE A 15 0.52 -1.53 18.14
N ILE A 16 0.63 -2.86 18.10
CA ILE A 16 1.50 -3.56 17.13
C ILE A 16 1.05 -3.26 15.70
N GLY A 17 -0.26 -3.32 15.43
CA GLY A 17 -0.81 -3.06 14.10
C GLY A 17 -0.51 -1.65 13.60
N MET A 18 -0.81 -0.62 14.40
CA MET A 18 -0.56 0.77 13.99
C MET A 18 0.94 1.08 13.84
N THR A 19 1.79 0.52 14.72
CA THR A 19 3.24 0.70 14.63
C THR A 19 3.80 0.02 13.37
N THR A 20 3.34 -1.18 13.07
CA THR A 20 3.73 -1.91 11.85
C THR A 20 3.28 -1.16 10.60
N ALA A 21 2.05 -0.65 10.58
CA ALA A 21 1.52 0.11 9.45
C ALA A 21 2.37 1.34 9.15
N PHE A 22 2.69 2.11 10.18
CA PHE A 22 3.50 3.31 10.07
C PHE A 22 4.95 3.00 9.68
N PHE A 23 5.61 2.10 10.41
CA PHE A 23 7.01 1.74 10.16
C PHE A 23 7.21 1.19 8.75
N ALA A 24 6.39 0.25 8.31
CA ALA A 24 6.50 -0.31 6.97
C ALA A 24 6.26 0.74 5.87
N ALA A 25 5.36 1.72 6.08
CA ALA A 25 5.14 2.81 5.14
C ALA A 25 6.36 3.75 5.04
N THR A 26 7.03 4.06 6.16
CA THR A 26 8.27 4.87 6.14
C THR A 26 9.41 4.14 5.41
N VAL A 27 9.53 2.83 5.58
CA VAL A 27 10.51 2.02 4.84
C VAL A 27 10.18 2.00 3.34
N ALA A 28 8.91 1.81 2.96
CA ALA A 28 8.48 1.84 1.56
C ALA A 28 8.81 3.18 0.88
N LEU A 29 8.76 4.29 1.62
CA LEU A 29 9.04 5.63 1.12
C LEU A 29 10.50 5.80 0.64
N VAL A 30 11.45 5.17 1.31
CA VAL A 30 12.89 5.31 1.01
C VAL A 30 13.45 4.21 0.11
N GLN A 31 12.70 3.13 -0.12
CA GLN A 31 13.14 2.05 -1.01
C GLN A 31 13.20 2.50 -2.48
N ASN A 32 14.16 1.94 -3.21
CA ASN A 32 14.29 2.15 -4.67
C ASN A 32 13.96 0.88 -5.48
N ASP A 33 13.91 -0.28 -4.85
CA ASP A 33 13.53 -1.54 -5.47
C ASP A 33 11.99 -1.64 -5.57
N ILE A 34 11.48 -1.82 -6.80
CA ILE A 34 10.03 -1.87 -7.08
C ILE A 34 9.33 -2.99 -6.29
N LYS A 35 9.95 -4.18 -6.18
CA LYS A 35 9.38 -5.32 -5.41
C LYS A 35 9.36 -5.00 -3.92
N LYS A 36 10.43 -4.40 -3.38
CA LYS A 36 10.51 -4.04 -1.96
C LYS A 36 9.50 -2.94 -1.61
N ILE A 37 9.31 -1.93 -2.47
CA ILE A 37 8.28 -0.91 -2.24
C ILE A 37 6.91 -1.56 -2.10
N ILE A 38 6.53 -2.46 -3.00
CA ILE A 38 5.22 -3.13 -2.98
C ILE A 38 5.13 -4.10 -1.79
N ALA A 39 6.21 -4.79 -1.41
CA ALA A 39 6.26 -5.69 -0.26
C ALA A 39 6.08 -4.93 1.06
N TYR A 40 6.83 -3.85 1.31
CA TYR A 40 6.67 -3.03 2.51
C TYR A 40 5.30 -2.34 2.54
N SER A 41 4.77 -1.96 1.39
CA SER A 41 3.40 -1.50 1.27
C SER A 41 2.40 -2.59 1.71
N THR A 42 2.65 -3.87 1.39
CA THR A 42 1.83 -5.00 1.88
C THR A 42 1.92 -5.13 3.39
N CYS A 43 3.13 -5.09 3.96
CA CYS A 43 3.32 -5.10 5.43
C CYS A 43 2.55 -3.95 6.10
N SER A 44 2.58 -2.76 5.52
CA SER A 44 1.84 -1.60 6.02
C SER A 44 0.32 -1.85 6.02
N GLN A 45 -0.23 -2.39 4.94
CA GLN A 45 -1.67 -2.68 4.85
C GLN A 45 -2.09 -3.82 5.79
N LEU A 46 -1.25 -4.83 6.01
CA LEU A 46 -1.47 -5.84 7.05
C LEU A 46 -1.53 -5.19 8.43
N GLY A 47 -0.67 -4.22 8.73
CA GLY A 47 -0.74 -3.42 9.96
C GLY A 47 -2.10 -2.75 10.15
N TYR A 48 -2.71 -2.19 9.08
CA TYR A 48 -4.09 -1.67 9.13
C TYR A 48 -5.11 -2.74 9.53
N MET A 49 -5.00 -3.95 8.98
CA MET A 49 -5.92 -5.05 9.32
C MET A 49 -5.76 -5.49 10.76
N PHE A 50 -4.52 -5.51 11.27
CA PHE A 50 -4.24 -5.84 12.66
C PHE A 50 -4.82 -4.79 13.62
N PHE A 51 -4.59 -3.50 13.41
CA PHE A 51 -5.19 -2.53 14.32
C PHE A 51 -6.71 -2.44 14.15
N ALA A 52 -7.27 -2.68 12.97
CA ALA A 52 -8.71 -2.79 12.77
C ALA A 52 -9.30 -3.95 13.59
N ALA A 53 -8.65 -5.12 13.58
CA ALA A 53 -9.02 -6.25 14.44
C ALA A 53 -8.87 -5.91 15.93
N GLY A 54 -7.79 -5.21 16.30
CA GLY A 54 -7.52 -4.77 17.67
C GLY A 54 -8.56 -3.77 18.21
N VAL A 55 -9.14 -2.91 17.37
CA VAL A 55 -10.25 -2.05 17.75
C VAL A 55 -11.61 -2.76 17.69
N GLY A 56 -11.64 -4.06 17.37
CA GLY A 56 -12.87 -4.88 17.34
C GLY A 56 -13.62 -4.82 16.00
N ALA A 57 -13.08 -4.15 14.98
CA ALA A 57 -13.69 -4.01 13.66
C ALA A 57 -13.32 -5.21 12.75
N TYR A 58 -13.62 -6.44 13.17
CA TYR A 58 -13.22 -7.67 12.48
C TYR A 58 -13.75 -7.75 11.04
N ASN A 59 -15.01 -7.39 10.83
CA ASN A 59 -15.64 -7.42 9.51
C ASN A 59 -14.93 -6.45 8.55
N VAL A 60 -14.55 -5.27 9.05
CA VAL A 60 -13.84 -4.25 8.26
C VAL A 60 -12.41 -4.72 7.94
N ALA A 61 -11.73 -5.35 8.91
CA ALA A 61 -10.41 -5.95 8.68
C ALA A 61 -10.46 -7.02 7.58
N MET A 62 -11.46 -7.91 7.62
CA MET A 62 -11.67 -8.95 6.61
C MET A 62 -12.07 -8.37 5.25
N PHE A 63 -12.92 -7.34 5.24
CA PHE A 63 -13.27 -6.63 4.01
C PHE A 63 -12.03 -5.99 3.35
N HIS A 64 -11.18 -5.35 4.16
CA HIS A 64 -9.93 -4.79 3.65
C HIS A 64 -8.96 -5.87 3.17
N LEU A 65 -8.88 -7.01 3.86
CA LEU A 65 -8.07 -8.16 3.41
C LEU A 65 -8.49 -8.62 2.01
N PHE A 66 -9.80 -8.75 1.78
CA PHE A 66 -10.35 -9.17 0.49
C PHE A 66 -9.99 -8.18 -0.63
N THR A 67 -10.29 -6.89 -0.44
CA THR A 67 -9.98 -5.85 -1.44
C THR A 67 -8.48 -5.71 -1.67
N HIS A 68 -7.68 -5.80 -0.60
CA HIS A 68 -6.23 -5.75 -0.63
C HIS A 68 -5.61 -6.85 -1.48
N ALA A 69 -6.13 -8.08 -1.39
CA ALA A 69 -5.62 -9.20 -2.16
C ALA A 69 -5.66 -8.92 -3.67
N PHE A 70 -6.76 -8.33 -4.17
CA PHE A 70 -6.91 -8.02 -5.59
C PHE A 70 -5.97 -6.92 -6.07
N PHE A 71 -5.95 -5.76 -5.43
CA PHE A 71 -5.12 -4.67 -5.93
C PHE A 71 -3.62 -4.94 -5.67
N LYS A 72 -3.26 -5.74 -4.67
CA LYS A 72 -1.87 -6.16 -4.48
C LYS A 72 -1.41 -7.19 -5.50
N ALA A 73 -2.24 -8.18 -5.80
CA ALA A 73 -1.93 -9.10 -6.88
C ALA A 73 -1.71 -8.35 -8.20
N LEU A 74 -2.56 -7.37 -8.50
CA LEU A 74 -2.45 -6.54 -9.68
C LEU A 74 -1.12 -5.76 -9.72
N LEU A 75 -0.72 -5.13 -8.61
CA LEU A 75 0.53 -4.37 -8.51
C LEU A 75 1.76 -5.28 -8.60
N PHE A 76 1.76 -6.46 -7.96
CA PHE A 76 2.88 -7.40 -8.03
C PHE A 76 3.05 -8.00 -9.42
N LEU A 77 1.96 -8.38 -10.08
CA LEU A 77 1.99 -8.90 -11.45
C LEU A 77 2.45 -7.81 -12.44
N GLY A 78 1.96 -6.58 -12.25
CA GLY A 78 2.39 -5.44 -13.04
C GLY A 78 3.89 -5.14 -12.87
N ALA A 79 4.37 -5.13 -11.61
CA ALA A 79 5.79 -4.96 -11.32
C ALA A 79 6.65 -6.09 -11.92
N GLY A 80 6.17 -7.34 -11.87
CA GLY A 80 6.84 -8.47 -12.52
C GLY A 80 6.98 -8.30 -14.03
N ALA A 81 5.92 -7.85 -14.70
CA ALA A 81 5.95 -7.57 -16.13
C ALA A 81 6.92 -6.42 -16.49
N VAL A 82 6.95 -5.37 -15.66
CA VAL A 82 7.90 -4.25 -15.83
C VAL A 82 9.34 -4.75 -15.69
N ILE A 83 9.67 -5.46 -14.60
CA ILE A 83 11.02 -6.00 -14.37
C ILE A 83 11.49 -6.87 -15.53
N HIS A 84 10.62 -7.76 -16.01
CA HIS A 84 10.94 -8.64 -17.14
C HIS A 84 11.24 -7.84 -18.41
N SER A 85 10.52 -6.74 -18.67
CA SER A 85 10.74 -5.88 -19.84
C SER A 85 11.99 -5.00 -19.76
N PHE A 86 12.55 -4.84 -18.56
CA PHE A 86 13.78 -4.10 -18.29
C PHE A 86 14.96 -5.01 -17.92
N HIS A 87 15.05 -6.21 -18.52
CA HIS A 87 16.16 -7.15 -18.34
C HIS A 87 16.49 -7.46 -16.88
N GLU A 88 15.45 -7.74 -16.07
CA GLU A 88 15.53 -8.06 -14.64
C GLU A 88 16.01 -6.89 -13.74
N GLU A 89 16.06 -5.66 -14.25
CA GLU A 89 16.31 -4.49 -13.42
C GLU A 89 15.16 -4.28 -12.42
N GLN A 90 15.49 -3.89 -11.18
CA GLN A 90 14.52 -3.67 -10.10
C GLN A 90 14.58 -2.25 -9.54
N ASP A 91 15.62 -1.47 -9.84
CA ASP A 91 15.76 -0.10 -9.36
C ASP A 91 14.86 0.85 -10.16
N ILE A 92 13.88 1.46 -9.48
CA ILE A 92 12.95 2.42 -10.08
C ILE A 92 13.64 3.67 -10.67
N ASN A 93 14.88 3.95 -10.27
CA ASN A 93 15.63 5.09 -10.82
C ASN A 93 16.26 4.78 -12.19
N LYS A 94 16.43 3.50 -12.50
CA LYS A 94 16.95 3.02 -13.79
C LYS A 94 15.84 2.61 -14.77
N MET A 95 14.59 2.57 -14.29
CA MET A 95 13.40 2.32 -15.11
C MET A 95 12.80 3.63 -15.59
N GLY A 96 12.03 3.57 -16.66
CA GLY A 96 11.27 4.72 -17.15
C GLY A 96 10.50 4.43 -18.42
N GLY A 97 9.49 5.25 -18.72
CA GLY A 97 8.74 5.16 -19.96
C GLY A 97 7.88 3.90 -20.15
N VAL A 98 7.51 3.19 -19.07
CA VAL A 98 6.64 2.00 -19.15
C VAL A 98 5.34 2.28 -19.91
N ILE A 99 4.81 3.49 -19.83
CA ILE A 99 3.62 3.91 -20.58
C ILE A 99 3.76 3.69 -22.11
N LYS A 100 4.96 3.82 -22.65
CA LYS A 100 5.23 3.61 -24.09
C LYS A 100 5.55 2.15 -24.40
N LYS A 101 6.34 1.48 -23.56
CA LYS A 101 6.76 0.07 -23.78
C LYS A 101 5.61 -0.92 -23.47
N LEU A 102 4.87 -0.70 -22.38
CA LEU A 102 3.85 -1.59 -21.86
C LEU A 102 2.58 -0.83 -21.44
N PRO A 103 1.81 -0.25 -22.36
CA PRO A 103 0.67 0.61 -22.04
C PRO A 103 -0.42 -0.11 -21.21
N TYR A 104 -0.69 -1.37 -21.48
CA TYR A 104 -1.65 -2.15 -20.69
C TYR A 104 -1.20 -2.36 -19.25
N THR A 105 0.09 -2.70 -19.04
CA THR A 105 0.67 -2.86 -17.70
C THR A 105 0.63 -1.54 -16.94
N TYR A 106 0.92 -0.43 -17.61
CA TYR A 106 0.79 0.90 -17.00
C TYR A 106 -0.63 1.17 -16.49
N VAL A 107 -1.65 0.94 -17.32
CA VAL A 107 -3.05 1.15 -16.93
C VAL A 107 -3.43 0.27 -15.74
N LEU A 108 -3.03 -1.00 -15.75
CA LEU A 108 -3.31 -1.92 -14.65
C LEU A 108 -2.62 -1.49 -13.35
N MET A 109 -1.34 -1.08 -13.42
CA MET A 109 -0.61 -0.56 -12.26
C MET A 109 -1.22 0.76 -11.74
N LEU A 110 -1.70 1.62 -12.64
CA LEU A 110 -2.37 2.86 -12.27
C LEU A 110 -3.68 2.57 -11.51
N ILE A 111 -4.51 1.65 -12.02
CA ILE A 111 -5.75 1.22 -11.35
C ILE A 111 -5.44 0.63 -9.96
N GLY A 112 -4.44 -0.24 -9.85
CA GLY A 112 -4.01 -0.82 -8.58
C GLY A 112 -3.51 0.25 -7.59
N THR A 113 -2.78 1.24 -8.08
CA THR A 113 -2.30 2.38 -7.28
C THR A 113 -3.44 3.27 -6.80
N LEU A 114 -4.38 3.63 -7.66
CA LEU A 114 -5.57 4.39 -7.29
C LEU A 114 -6.41 3.64 -6.24
N ALA A 115 -6.58 2.32 -6.40
CA ALA A 115 -7.26 1.51 -5.39
C ALA A 115 -6.50 1.48 -4.06
N LEU A 116 -5.17 1.33 -4.09
CA LEU A 116 -4.33 1.32 -2.89
C LEU A 116 -4.34 2.67 -2.15
N THR A 117 -4.30 3.77 -2.88
CA THR A 117 -4.26 5.13 -2.29
C THR A 117 -5.61 5.58 -1.73
N GLY A 118 -6.69 4.86 -2.04
CA GLY A 118 -8.02 5.20 -1.57
C GLY A 118 -8.68 6.29 -2.42
N PHE A 119 -8.50 6.24 -3.73
CA PHE A 119 -9.21 7.15 -4.62
C PHE A 119 -10.73 6.89 -4.55
N PRO A 120 -11.58 7.94 -4.49
CA PRO A 120 -13.03 7.79 -4.40
C PRO A 120 -13.58 6.81 -5.44
N PHE A 121 -14.59 6.05 -5.05
CA PHE A 121 -15.28 5.01 -5.84
C PHE A 121 -14.48 3.71 -6.06
N LEU A 122 -13.22 3.62 -5.62
CA LEU A 122 -12.46 2.38 -5.66
C LEU A 122 -12.51 1.65 -4.31
N SER A 123 -12.22 0.35 -4.35
CA SER A 123 -12.38 -0.54 -3.19
C SER A 123 -11.57 -0.13 -1.96
N GLY A 124 -10.36 0.39 -2.17
CA GLY A 124 -9.48 0.83 -1.08
C GLY A 124 -9.99 2.08 -0.34
N PHE A 125 -10.78 2.94 -1.01
CA PHE A 125 -11.44 4.07 -0.36
C PHE A 125 -12.37 3.58 0.75
N TYR A 126 -13.35 2.76 0.39
CA TYR A 126 -14.35 2.28 1.36
C TYR A 126 -13.74 1.45 2.48
N SER A 127 -12.80 0.55 2.16
CA SER A 127 -12.23 -0.35 3.16
C SER A 127 -11.27 0.33 4.12
N LYS A 128 -10.45 1.28 3.64
CA LYS A 128 -9.48 1.99 4.48
C LYS A 128 -10.15 3.06 5.34
N ASP A 129 -11.09 3.83 4.77
CA ASP A 129 -11.84 4.83 5.51
C ASP A 129 -12.63 4.19 6.64
N ALA A 130 -13.29 3.05 6.39
CA ALA A 130 -14.00 2.32 7.43
C ALA A 130 -13.06 1.90 8.58
N ILE A 131 -11.82 1.44 8.30
CA ILE A 131 -10.85 1.09 9.34
C ILE A 131 -10.54 2.30 10.24
N ILE A 132 -10.26 3.45 9.65
CA ILE A 132 -9.89 4.68 10.36
C ILE A 132 -11.10 5.19 11.17
N GLU A 133 -12.29 5.18 10.58
CA GLU A 133 -13.52 5.59 11.22
C GLU A 133 -13.85 4.71 12.45
N PHE A 134 -13.80 3.39 12.30
CA PHE A 134 -14.04 2.48 13.44
C PHE A 134 -13.00 2.65 14.54
N ALA A 135 -11.74 2.88 14.22
CA ALA A 135 -10.71 3.16 15.21
C ALA A 135 -11.02 4.44 15.99
N TYR A 136 -11.45 5.49 15.30
CA TYR A 136 -11.83 6.75 15.91
C TYR A 136 -13.10 6.62 16.79
N LEU A 137 -14.14 5.96 16.27
CA LEU A 137 -15.42 5.77 16.96
C LEU A 137 -15.32 4.90 18.23
N ARG A 138 -14.26 4.08 18.36
CA ARG A 138 -14.03 3.35 19.62
C ARG A 138 -13.88 4.28 20.83
N GLY A 139 -13.46 5.53 20.64
CA GLY A 139 -13.48 6.59 21.65
C GLY A 139 -12.46 6.43 22.79
N ASN A 140 -11.67 5.35 22.82
CA ASN A 140 -10.58 5.19 23.77
C ASN A 140 -9.28 5.81 23.22
N GLY A 141 -8.35 6.19 24.13
CA GLY A 141 -7.11 6.87 23.73
C GLY A 141 -6.29 6.10 22.70
N VAL A 142 -6.26 4.77 22.78
CA VAL A 142 -5.55 3.90 21.83
C VAL A 142 -6.22 3.89 20.46
N GLY A 143 -7.56 3.84 20.41
CA GLY A 143 -8.30 3.90 19.14
C GLY A 143 -8.14 5.24 18.43
N ILE A 144 -8.20 6.33 19.16
CA ILE A 144 -7.97 7.68 18.62
C ILE A 144 -6.55 7.80 18.08
N LEU A 145 -5.54 7.34 18.84
CA LEU A 145 -4.14 7.32 18.38
C LEU A 145 -3.99 6.47 17.11
N ALA A 146 -4.61 5.29 17.07
CA ALA A 146 -4.58 4.42 15.89
C ALA A 146 -5.20 5.09 14.65
N ALA A 147 -6.30 5.84 14.83
CA ALA A 147 -6.91 6.61 13.74
C ALA A 147 -5.96 7.69 13.19
N PHE A 148 -5.30 8.48 14.06
CA PHE A 148 -4.33 9.49 13.64
C PHE A 148 -3.12 8.87 12.93
N VAL A 149 -2.54 7.80 13.49
CA VAL A 149 -1.45 7.06 12.85
C VAL A 149 -1.90 6.48 11.52
N GLY A 150 -3.14 5.98 11.44
CA GLY A 150 -3.76 5.49 10.21
C GLY A 150 -3.83 6.57 9.13
N ILE A 151 -4.34 7.77 9.44
CA ILE A 151 -4.42 8.90 8.50
C ILE A 151 -3.02 9.27 8.00
N PHE A 152 -2.05 9.40 8.89
CA PHE A 152 -0.68 9.75 8.50
C PHE A 152 -0.04 8.66 7.64
N THR A 153 -0.27 7.40 7.96
CA THR A 153 0.19 6.27 7.16
C THR A 153 -0.48 6.22 5.78
N ALA A 154 -1.75 6.63 5.67
CA ALA A 154 -2.43 6.75 4.38
C ALA A 154 -1.79 7.83 3.50
N LEU A 155 -1.36 8.94 4.09
CA LEU A 155 -0.60 9.99 3.39
C LEU A 155 0.73 9.43 2.85
N LEU A 156 1.50 8.73 3.70
CA LEU A 156 2.75 8.07 3.27
C LEU A 156 2.51 7.04 2.16
N THR A 157 1.41 6.28 2.25
CA THR A 157 0.99 5.33 1.22
C THR A 157 0.80 6.02 -0.13
N SER A 158 0.13 7.16 -0.14
CA SER A 158 -0.05 7.95 -1.37
C SER A 158 1.29 8.42 -1.93
N ILE A 159 2.17 8.97 -1.10
CA ILE A 159 3.46 9.52 -1.55
C ILE A 159 4.32 8.44 -2.20
N TYR A 160 4.56 7.29 -1.54
CA TYR A 160 5.41 6.25 -2.12
C TYR A 160 4.79 5.57 -3.34
N SER A 161 3.46 5.44 -3.37
CA SER A 161 2.76 4.80 -4.50
C SER A 161 2.83 5.67 -5.75
N TRP A 162 2.59 6.98 -5.63
CA TRP A 162 2.74 7.91 -6.74
C TRP A 162 4.20 8.08 -7.17
N ARG A 163 5.15 8.12 -6.21
CA ARG A 163 6.58 8.09 -6.52
C ARG A 163 6.96 6.89 -7.38
N LEU A 164 6.43 5.70 -7.07
CA LEU A 164 6.66 4.49 -7.86
C LEU A 164 6.14 4.68 -9.28
N ILE A 165 4.87 5.06 -9.46
CA ILE A 165 4.26 5.25 -10.80
C ILE A 165 4.99 6.33 -11.59
N PHE A 166 5.30 7.48 -11.00
CA PHE A 166 6.00 8.55 -11.72
C PHE A 166 7.37 8.11 -12.20
N LYS A 167 8.17 7.47 -11.34
CA LYS A 167 9.53 7.06 -11.71
C LYS A 167 9.55 5.92 -12.71
N THR A 168 8.74 4.89 -12.53
CA THR A 168 8.76 3.72 -13.42
C THR A 168 7.98 3.92 -14.71
N CYS A 169 6.85 4.63 -14.65
CA CYS A 169 5.93 4.63 -15.78
C CYS A 169 5.99 5.91 -16.63
N LEU A 170 6.22 7.07 -16.01
CA LEU A 170 6.08 8.36 -16.67
C LEU A 170 7.41 9.06 -16.96
N LEU A 171 8.35 9.03 -16.01
CA LEU A 171 9.66 9.68 -16.21
C LEU A 171 10.50 8.88 -17.21
N TYR A 172 11.14 9.59 -18.11
CA TYR A 172 12.12 9.05 -19.03
C TYR A 172 13.49 9.20 -18.37
N THR A 173 14.16 8.08 -18.05
CA THR A 173 15.56 8.12 -17.60
C THR A 173 16.51 8.06 -18.81
N SER A 174 17.71 8.65 -18.69
CA SER A 174 18.71 8.66 -19.77
C SER A 174 19.06 7.24 -20.25
N ASP A 175 19.16 6.29 -19.32
CA ASP A 175 19.49 4.89 -19.64
C ASP A 175 18.38 4.21 -20.46
N ALA A 176 17.10 4.54 -20.23
CA ALA A 176 16.00 4.05 -21.04
C ALA A 176 15.93 4.69 -22.44
N ALA A 177 16.59 5.83 -22.66
CA ALA A 177 16.69 6.48 -23.96
C ALA A 177 17.76 5.82 -24.83
N ASP A 178 18.88 5.41 -24.24
CA ASP A 178 20.00 4.80 -24.99
C ASP A 178 19.64 3.40 -25.52
N GLU A 179 18.80 2.63 -24.81
CA GLU A 179 18.28 1.34 -25.30
C GLU A 179 17.31 1.45 -26.50
N GLN A 180 16.74 2.62 -26.78
CA GLN A 180 15.86 2.82 -27.93
C GLN A 180 16.60 3.09 -29.25
N PHE A 181 17.89 3.41 -29.20
CA PHE A 181 18.71 3.78 -30.36
C PHE A 181 19.86 2.81 -30.64
N GLY A 182 19.95 1.70 -29.94
CA GLY A 182 20.88 0.58 -30.16
C GLY A 182 20.11 -0.66 -30.74
#